data_f203226fd8f1d707e5c9226a3880b2d9
#
_entry.id   f203226fd8f1d707e5c9226a3880b2d9
#
_cell.length_a   1.000
_cell.length_b   1.000
_cell.length_c   1.000
_cell.angle_alpha   90.00
_cell.angle_beta   90.00
_cell.angle_gamma   90.00
#
_symmetry.space_group_name_H-M   'P 1'
#
loop_
_entity.id
_entity.type
_entity.pdbx_description
1 polymer ?
#
loop_
_entity_poly.entity_id
_entity_poly.type
_entity_poly.pdbx_seq_one_letter_code
_entity_poly.pdbx_strand_id
1 'polypeptide(L)'
;ERQVMPRDAAVKLFRDMGERYKAEIIAAIPDSEAISLYRQDSFVDLCRGPHVPSTGKLKVFKLLKVAGAYWRGDSKNEMLQRIYGTAWAKKEEQDAYLHRIEEAEKRDHRRLGRQLELFHTQDEAPGMVFWHPKGWAIWQQIEQYMRRVLENNGYLEVRAPQVLDVALWKRSGHWDNFRENMFFTESESRDYAVKPMNCPGHVQIFNQGLKSYRDLPLRLAEFGSCHRNEPSGALHG
;
A
#
# COMPACT_ATOMS: atom_id res chain seq x y z
N GLU A 1 -20.52 24.92 -12.94
CA GLU A 1 -20.54 24.93 -14.42
C GLU A 1 -19.26 24.26 -14.93
N ARG A 2 -19.39 23.34 -15.89
CA ARG A 2 -18.25 22.68 -16.54
C ARG A 2 -17.80 23.49 -17.75
N GLN A 3 -16.49 23.76 -17.85
CA GLN A 3 -15.88 24.46 -18.97
C GLN A 3 -14.75 23.56 -19.55
N VAL A 4 -14.65 23.51 -20.87
CA VAL A 4 -13.53 22.85 -21.55
C VAL A 4 -12.75 23.94 -22.28
N MET A 5 -11.43 23.93 -22.13
CA MET A 5 -10.59 24.95 -22.77
C MET A 5 -9.28 24.34 -23.28
N PRO A 6 -8.60 25.03 -24.24
CA PRO A 6 -7.29 24.65 -24.70
C PRO A 6 -6.27 24.62 -23.55
N ARG A 7 -5.31 23.71 -23.62
CA ARG A 7 -4.26 23.50 -22.62
C ARG A 7 -3.54 24.79 -22.25
N ASP A 8 -3.05 25.54 -23.25
CA ASP A 8 -2.28 26.75 -23.01
C ASP A 8 -3.09 27.82 -22.29
N ALA A 9 -4.38 27.92 -22.62
CA ALA A 9 -5.30 28.83 -21.95
C ALA A 9 -5.53 28.43 -20.48
N ALA A 10 -5.66 27.14 -20.22
CA ALA A 10 -5.82 26.61 -18.86
C ALA A 10 -4.53 26.81 -18.02
N VAL A 11 -3.35 26.52 -18.59
CA VAL A 11 -2.05 26.77 -17.92
C VAL A 11 -1.90 28.25 -17.58
N LYS A 12 -2.23 29.14 -18.53
CA LYS A 12 -2.16 30.59 -18.30
C LYS A 12 -3.12 31.01 -17.20
N LEU A 13 -4.36 30.56 -17.24
CA LEU A 13 -5.37 30.88 -16.23
C LEU A 13 -4.88 30.56 -14.81
N PHE A 14 -4.38 29.33 -14.59
CA PHE A 14 -3.94 28.91 -13.26
C PHE A 14 -2.62 29.60 -12.84
N ARG A 15 -1.73 29.93 -13.77
CA ARG A 15 -0.56 30.76 -13.47
C ARG A 15 -0.95 32.17 -13.03
N ASP A 16 -1.90 32.79 -13.72
CA ASP A 16 -2.40 34.13 -13.38
C ASP A 16 -3.11 34.14 -12.01
N MET A 17 -3.69 33.00 -11.60
CA MET A 17 -4.29 32.79 -10.28
C MET A 17 -3.25 32.45 -9.18
N GLY A 18 -1.97 32.25 -9.50
CA GLY A 18 -0.94 31.82 -8.57
C GLY A 18 -0.94 30.31 -8.26
N GLU A 19 -1.77 29.52 -8.95
CA GLU A 19 -1.97 28.09 -8.74
C GLU A 19 -0.94 27.25 -9.51
N ARG A 20 0.33 27.34 -9.11
CA ARG A 20 1.47 26.72 -9.82
C ARG A 20 1.34 25.20 -9.96
N TYR A 21 0.84 24.50 -8.93
CA TYR A 21 0.68 23.06 -8.96
C TYR A 21 -0.36 22.61 -9.99
N LYS A 22 -1.45 23.36 -10.15
CA LYS A 22 -2.46 23.06 -11.16
C LYS A 22 -1.92 23.30 -12.57
N ALA A 23 -1.15 24.36 -12.78
CA ALA A 23 -0.48 24.60 -14.04
C ALA A 23 0.50 23.48 -14.40
N GLU A 24 1.25 22.97 -13.42
CA GLU A 24 2.16 21.83 -13.58
C GLU A 24 1.42 20.52 -13.90
N ILE A 25 0.29 20.25 -13.21
CA ILE A 25 -0.55 19.08 -13.50
C ILE A 25 -1.05 19.13 -14.94
N ILE A 26 -1.58 20.29 -15.39
CA ILE A 26 -2.13 20.45 -16.73
C ILE A 26 -1.04 20.21 -17.78
N ALA A 27 0.17 20.72 -17.56
CA ALA A 27 1.30 20.50 -18.48
C ALA A 27 1.69 19.02 -18.63
N ALA A 28 1.44 18.21 -17.59
CA ALA A 28 1.74 16.77 -17.59
C ALA A 28 0.60 15.87 -18.12
N ILE A 29 -0.60 16.41 -18.36
CA ILE A 29 -1.71 15.64 -18.94
C ILE A 29 -1.40 15.33 -20.41
N PRO A 30 -1.62 14.11 -20.93
CA PRO A 30 -1.42 13.76 -22.33
C PRO A 30 -2.19 14.69 -23.29
N ASP A 31 -1.62 14.99 -24.47
CA ASP A 31 -2.22 15.90 -25.46
C ASP A 31 -3.57 15.40 -26.00
N SER A 32 -3.80 14.09 -25.97
CA SER A 32 -5.05 13.46 -26.36
C SER A 32 -6.21 13.72 -25.39
N GLU A 33 -5.94 14.25 -24.19
CA GLU A 33 -6.95 14.50 -23.16
C GLU A 33 -7.43 15.96 -23.17
N ALA A 34 -8.75 16.14 -23.11
CA ALA A 34 -9.35 17.46 -22.99
C ALA A 34 -9.19 18.01 -21.56
N ILE A 35 -8.82 19.27 -21.47
CA ILE A 35 -8.73 19.96 -20.17
C ILE A 35 -10.11 20.49 -19.78
N SER A 36 -10.65 19.98 -18.70
CA SER A 36 -11.94 20.42 -18.15
C SER A 36 -11.77 21.06 -16.79
N LEU A 37 -12.48 22.15 -16.60
CA LEU A 37 -12.55 22.95 -15.39
C LEU A 37 -13.98 22.96 -14.86
N TYR A 38 -14.10 23.10 -13.55
CA TYR A 38 -15.40 23.31 -12.90
C TYR A 38 -15.38 24.63 -12.15
N ARG A 39 -16.33 25.49 -12.53
CA ARG A 39 -16.51 26.81 -11.91
C ARG A 39 -17.72 26.78 -10.98
N GLN A 40 -17.52 27.31 -9.81
CA GLN A 40 -18.57 27.60 -8.84
C GLN A 40 -18.34 28.99 -8.27
N ASP A 41 -19.12 29.97 -8.79
CA ASP A 41 -18.95 31.38 -8.50
C ASP A 41 -17.49 31.84 -8.76
N SER A 42 -16.80 32.37 -7.77
CA SER A 42 -15.40 32.77 -7.87
C SER A 42 -14.41 31.60 -7.84
N PHE A 43 -14.83 30.42 -7.37
CA PHE A 43 -13.96 29.23 -7.29
C PHE A 43 -13.89 28.50 -8.64
N VAL A 44 -12.66 28.24 -9.10
CA VAL A 44 -12.41 27.48 -10.33
C VAL A 44 -11.38 26.41 -10.03
N ASP A 45 -11.65 25.17 -10.46
CA ASP A 45 -10.73 24.08 -10.27
C ASP A 45 -10.62 23.16 -11.48
N LEU A 46 -9.45 22.52 -11.63
CA LEU A 46 -9.19 21.49 -12.61
C LEU A 46 -9.83 20.18 -12.15
N CYS A 47 -10.75 19.62 -12.93
CA CYS A 47 -11.35 18.34 -12.60
C CYS A 47 -11.87 17.61 -13.85
N ARG A 48 -11.73 16.28 -13.87
CA ARG A 48 -12.34 15.43 -14.89
C ARG A 48 -13.86 15.32 -14.75
N GLY A 49 -14.36 15.43 -13.51
CA GLY A 49 -15.75 15.11 -13.19
C GLY A 49 -16.02 13.58 -13.21
N PRO A 50 -17.29 13.15 -13.22
CA PRO A 50 -18.46 14.03 -13.14
C PRO A 50 -18.64 14.67 -11.77
N HIS A 51 -19.36 15.78 -11.74
CA HIS A 51 -19.77 16.46 -10.51
C HIS A 51 -21.28 16.42 -10.35
N VAL A 52 -21.75 16.61 -9.11
CA VAL A 52 -23.18 16.83 -8.86
C VAL A 52 -23.67 18.09 -9.56
N PRO A 53 -24.94 18.14 -10.00
CA PRO A 53 -25.48 19.29 -10.74
C PRO A 53 -25.46 20.60 -9.95
N SER A 54 -25.51 20.53 -8.63
CA SER A 54 -25.48 21.65 -7.72
C SER A 54 -24.94 21.26 -6.37
N THR A 55 -24.13 22.11 -5.75
CA THR A 55 -23.63 21.95 -4.37
C THR A 55 -24.74 21.84 -3.34
N GLY A 56 -25.94 22.38 -3.65
CA GLY A 56 -27.14 22.20 -2.82
C GLY A 56 -27.59 20.74 -2.67
N LYS A 57 -27.07 19.82 -3.48
CA LYS A 57 -27.26 18.37 -3.32
C LYS A 57 -26.39 17.75 -2.22
N LEU A 58 -25.29 18.43 -1.84
CA LEU A 58 -24.36 17.99 -0.81
C LEU A 58 -24.81 18.48 0.57
N LYS A 59 -25.92 17.94 1.08
CA LYS A 59 -26.51 18.35 2.36
C LYS A 59 -25.84 17.72 3.57
N VAL A 60 -25.30 16.54 3.40
CA VAL A 60 -24.71 15.73 4.47
C VAL A 60 -23.22 15.53 4.17
N PHE A 61 -22.38 16.37 4.78
CA PHE A 61 -20.93 16.24 4.64
C PHE A 61 -20.23 16.55 5.96
N LYS A 62 -18.99 16.09 6.10
CA LYS A 62 -18.14 16.38 7.26
C LYS A 62 -16.68 16.45 6.83
N LEU A 63 -15.96 17.48 7.28
CA LEU A 63 -14.52 17.53 7.23
C LEU A 63 -13.96 16.70 8.40
N LEU A 64 -13.00 15.83 8.12
CA LEU A 64 -12.49 14.83 9.07
C LEU A 64 -11.16 15.25 9.68
N LYS A 65 -10.14 15.44 8.84
CA LYS A 65 -8.79 15.75 9.29
C LYS A 65 -7.99 16.50 8.23
N VAL A 66 -6.90 17.12 8.67
CA VAL A 66 -5.84 17.66 7.81
C VAL A 66 -4.60 16.81 8.03
N ALA A 67 -3.86 16.49 6.98
CA ALA A 67 -2.59 15.79 7.04
C ALA A 67 -1.60 16.38 6.03
N GLY A 68 -0.30 16.28 6.33
CA GLY A 68 0.74 16.58 5.36
C GLY A 68 0.72 15.59 4.20
N ALA A 69 1.05 16.07 3.00
CA ALA A 69 1.24 15.23 1.82
C ALA A 69 2.32 15.87 0.94
N TYR A 70 3.37 15.11 0.65
CA TYR A 70 4.40 15.60 -0.28
C TYR A 70 3.85 15.69 -1.71
N TRP A 71 4.23 16.77 -2.40
CA TRP A 71 3.85 16.94 -3.80
C TRP A 71 4.30 15.74 -4.63
N ARG A 72 3.36 15.15 -5.39
CA ARG A 72 3.56 13.92 -6.19
C ARG A 72 4.05 12.70 -5.40
N GLY A 73 3.89 12.71 -4.08
CA GLY A 73 4.30 11.59 -3.22
C GLY A 73 5.81 11.46 -2.98
N ASP A 74 6.62 12.39 -3.46
CA ASP A 74 8.06 12.40 -3.26
C ASP A 74 8.42 13.26 -2.04
N SER A 75 9.08 12.65 -1.04
CA SER A 75 9.50 13.33 0.20
C SER A 75 10.54 14.45 0.00
N LYS A 76 11.15 14.54 -1.18
CA LYS A 76 12.06 15.63 -1.55
C LYS A 76 11.32 16.88 -2.03
N ASN A 77 10.05 16.74 -2.37
CA ASN A 77 9.19 17.83 -2.79
C ASN A 77 8.56 18.56 -1.60
N GLU A 78 7.91 19.67 -1.86
CA GLU A 78 7.22 20.45 -0.85
C GLU A 78 6.10 19.66 -0.17
N MET A 79 5.97 19.87 1.14
CA MET A 79 4.88 19.30 1.91
C MET A 79 3.65 20.22 1.80
N LEU A 80 2.57 19.67 1.25
CA LEU A 80 1.27 20.32 1.14
C LEU A 80 0.34 19.84 2.25
N GLN A 81 -0.76 20.56 2.45
CA GLN A 81 -1.85 20.16 3.34
C GLN A 81 -2.94 19.44 2.54
N ARG A 82 -3.35 18.28 3.00
CA ARG A 82 -4.45 17.52 2.44
C ARG A 82 -5.62 17.51 3.43
N ILE A 83 -6.75 18.05 2.99
CA ILE A 83 -7.97 18.05 3.77
C ILE A 83 -8.81 16.84 3.38
N TYR A 84 -9.18 16.04 4.37
CA TYR A 84 -10.03 14.85 4.19
C TYR A 84 -11.45 15.18 4.61
N GLY A 85 -12.40 14.71 3.83
CA GLY A 85 -13.82 14.87 4.12
C GLY A 85 -14.64 13.73 3.56
N THR A 86 -15.91 13.67 3.94
CA THR A 86 -16.87 12.70 3.44
C THR A 86 -18.22 13.36 3.18
N ALA A 87 -18.95 12.87 2.17
CA ALA A 87 -20.29 13.32 1.85
C ALA A 87 -21.21 12.12 1.58
N TRP A 88 -22.46 12.22 2.00
CA TRP A 88 -23.43 11.13 1.98
C TRP A 88 -24.80 11.61 1.50
N ALA A 89 -25.61 10.69 1.00
CA ALA A 89 -26.98 11.00 0.62
C ALA A 89 -27.87 11.24 1.86
N LYS A 90 -27.64 10.49 2.93
CA LYS A 90 -28.42 10.52 4.17
C LYS A 90 -27.52 10.70 5.40
N LYS A 91 -28.08 11.33 6.43
CA LYS A 91 -27.36 11.55 7.70
C LYS A 91 -27.03 10.25 8.42
N GLU A 92 -27.93 9.29 8.38
CA GLU A 92 -27.78 7.97 9.01
C GLU A 92 -26.59 7.20 8.41
N GLU A 93 -26.35 7.33 7.09
CA GLU A 93 -25.21 6.70 6.40
C GLU A 93 -23.89 7.34 6.86
N GLN A 94 -23.87 8.66 7.00
CA GLN A 94 -22.70 9.38 7.53
C GLN A 94 -22.43 8.97 8.98
N ASP A 95 -23.44 8.91 9.83
CA ASP A 95 -23.27 8.53 11.23
C ASP A 95 -22.79 7.08 11.38
N ALA A 96 -23.31 6.17 10.58
CA ALA A 96 -22.82 4.79 10.53
C ALA A 96 -21.35 4.70 10.08
N TYR A 97 -20.95 5.52 9.11
CA TYR A 97 -19.57 5.60 8.65
C TYR A 97 -18.63 6.16 9.73
N LEU A 98 -19.03 7.26 10.37
CA LEU A 98 -18.25 7.87 11.45
C LEU A 98 -18.09 6.93 12.64
N HIS A 99 -19.16 6.23 13.01
CA HIS A 99 -19.11 5.21 14.05
C HIS A 99 -18.12 4.09 13.70
N ARG A 100 -18.09 3.62 12.45
CA ARG A 100 -17.11 2.61 12.01
C ARG A 100 -15.66 3.11 12.13
N ILE A 101 -15.41 4.39 11.79
CA ILE A 101 -14.07 4.98 11.96
C ILE A 101 -13.69 5.01 13.43
N GLU A 102 -14.59 5.49 14.29
CA GLU A 102 -14.35 5.52 15.74
C GLU A 102 -14.07 4.14 16.31
N GLU A 103 -14.86 3.14 15.93
CA GLU A 103 -14.63 1.75 16.34
C GLU A 103 -13.31 1.18 15.79
N ALA A 104 -12.92 1.54 14.57
CA ALA A 104 -11.64 1.14 14.01
C ALA A 104 -10.46 1.76 14.79
N GLU A 105 -10.56 3.04 15.18
CA GLU A 105 -9.55 3.72 16.01
C GLU A 105 -9.43 3.08 17.40
N LYS A 106 -10.55 2.67 18.01
CA LYS A 106 -10.54 1.93 19.28
C LYS A 106 -9.81 0.60 19.17
N ARG A 107 -9.82 -0.03 17.98
CA ARG A 107 -9.21 -1.32 17.69
C ARG A 107 -7.85 -1.21 16.97
N ASP A 108 -7.27 -0.02 16.89
CA ASP A 108 -5.96 0.18 16.28
C ASP A 108 -4.92 -0.72 16.96
N HIS A 109 -4.32 -1.64 16.20
CA HIS A 109 -3.35 -2.61 16.69
C HIS A 109 -2.12 -1.95 17.31
N ARG A 110 -1.70 -0.77 16.84
CA ARG A 110 -0.56 -0.03 17.38
C ARG A 110 -0.85 0.46 18.80
N ARG A 111 -2.09 0.88 19.06
CA ARG A 111 -2.56 1.27 20.39
C ARG A 111 -2.74 0.05 21.30
N LEU A 112 -3.48 -0.96 20.83
CA LEU A 112 -3.74 -2.17 21.59
C LEU A 112 -2.45 -2.96 21.84
N GLY A 113 -1.56 -3.06 20.84
CA GLY A 113 -0.28 -3.71 20.98
C GLY A 113 0.58 -3.14 22.09
N ARG A 114 0.61 -1.80 22.20
CA ARG A 114 1.30 -1.10 23.29
C ARG A 114 0.61 -1.29 24.65
N GLN A 115 -0.71 -1.09 24.70
CA GLN A 115 -1.48 -1.20 25.96
C GLN A 115 -1.44 -2.61 26.56
N LEU A 116 -1.45 -3.62 25.71
CA LEU A 116 -1.42 -5.04 26.13
C LEU A 116 0.00 -5.62 26.17
N GLU A 117 1.01 -4.81 25.87
CA GLU A 117 2.43 -5.23 25.83
C GLU A 117 2.66 -6.41 24.86
N LEU A 118 2.08 -6.33 23.64
CA LEU A 118 2.16 -7.42 22.68
C LEU A 118 3.41 -7.33 21.82
N PHE A 119 3.78 -6.11 21.40
CA PHE A 119 4.92 -5.86 20.52
C PHE A 119 5.33 -4.38 20.54
N HIS A 120 6.50 -4.09 19.98
CA HIS A 120 6.92 -2.73 19.64
C HIS A 120 7.70 -2.69 18.34
N THR A 121 7.87 -1.49 17.82
CA THR A 121 8.75 -1.16 16.68
C THR A 121 9.76 -0.11 17.14
N GLN A 122 10.96 -0.10 16.54
CA GLN A 122 12.02 0.86 16.86
C GLN A 122 12.87 1.17 15.63
N ASP A 123 13.69 2.23 15.73
CA ASP A 123 14.41 2.79 14.58
C ASP A 123 15.47 1.85 13.99
N GLU A 124 16.01 0.93 14.79
CA GLU A 124 17.00 -0.05 14.32
C GLU A 124 16.40 -1.14 13.41
N ALA A 125 15.07 -1.27 13.39
CA ALA A 125 14.37 -2.24 12.57
C ALA A 125 13.08 -1.63 12.00
N PRO A 126 13.18 -0.62 11.10
CA PRO A 126 12.01 0.06 10.58
C PRO A 126 11.11 -0.91 9.80
N GLY A 127 9.81 -0.91 10.16
CA GLY A 127 8.82 -1.81 9.58
C GLY A 127 8.88 -3.27 10.06
N MET A 128 9.76 -3.59 11.02
CA MET A 128 9.87 -4.91 11.63
C MET A 128 9.42 -4.87 13.09
N VAL A 129 8.85 -5.98 13.56
CA VAL A 129 8.19 -6.04 14.85
C VAL A 129 9.00 -6.85 15.86
N PHE A 130 9.22 -6.27 17.04
CA PHE A 130 9.75 -6.98 18.21
C PHE A 130 8.59 -7.54 19.03
N TRP A 131 8.43 -8.86 18.99
CA TRP A 131 7.35 -9.53 19.69
C TRP A 131 7.67 -9.75 21.16
N HIS A 132 6.78 -9.28 22.05
CA HIS A 132 6.84 -9.57 23.48
C HIS A 132 6.21 -10.92 23.80
N PRO A 133 6.43 -11.49 25.00
CA PRO A 133 5.93 -12.83 25.33
C PRO A 133 4.42 -13.02 25.10
N LYS A 134 3.59 -12.03 25.48
CA LYS A 134 2.14 -12.09 25.26
C LYS A 134 1.78 -12.07 23.77
N GLY A 135 2.41 -11.21 23.00
CA GLY A 135 2.20 -11.12 21.55
C GLY A 135 2.70 -12.37 20.83
N TRP A 136 3.85 -12.89 21.24
CA TRP A 136 4.38 -14.14 20.68
C TRP A 136 3.48 -15.34 20.97
N ALA A 137 2.88 -15.41 22.16
CA ALA A 137 1.90 -16.46 22.47
C ALA A 137 0.69 -16.41 21.54
N ILE A 138 0.16 -15.20 21.25
CA ILE A 138 -0.93 -15.03 20.28
C ILE A 138 -0.48 -15.47 18.87
N TRP A 139 0.70 -15.04 18.43
CA TRP A 139 1.28 -15.44 17.15
C TRP A 139 1.31 -16.96 17.01
N GLN A 140 1.87 -17.65 18.01
CA GLN A 140 1.96 -19.12 18.01
C GLN A 140 0.58 -19.81 17.91
N GLN A 141 -0.44 -19.30 18.58
CA GLN A 141 -1.79 -19.83 18.49
C GLN A 141 -2.38 -19.70 17.09
N ILE A 142 -2.18 -18.54 16.45
CA ILE A 142 -2.63 -18.31 15.07
C ILE A 142 -1.87 -19.22 14.10
N GLU A 143 -0.55 -19.31 14.24
CA GLU A 143 0.30 -20.17 13.40
C GLU A 143 -0.11 -21.64 13.53
N GLN A 144 -0.32 -22.14 14.75
CA GLN A 144 -0.79 -23.49 14.99
C GLN A 144 -2.18 -23.77 14.40
N TYR A 145 -3.08 -22.79 14.52
CA TYR A 145 -4.41 -22.90 13.88
C TYR A 145 -4.29 -23.03 12.37
N MET A 146 -3.50 -22.15 11.73
CA MET A 146 -3.29 -22.19 10.29
C MET A 146 -2.60 -23.47 9.84
N ARG A 147 -1.65 -23.98 10.63
CA ARG A 147 -0.98 -25.26 10.34
C ARG A 147 -1.99 -26.41 10.27
N ARG A 148 -2.91 -26.51 11.26
CA ARG A 148 -4.00 -27.50 11.22
C ARG A 148 -4.92 -27.33 10.00
N VAL A 149 -5.25 -26.09 9.64
CA VAL A 149 -6.08 -25.82 8.46
C VAL A 149 -5.37 -26.30 7.19
N LEU A 150 -4.08 -26.01 7.03
CA LEU A 150 -3.28 -26.41 5.87
C LEU A 150 -3.15 -27.94 5.79
N GLU A 151 -2.82 -28.61 6.89
CA GLU A 151 -2.74 -30.08 6.97
C GLU A 151 -4.05 -30.74 6.57
N ASN A 152 -5.18 -30.27 7.09
CA ASN A 152 -6.53 -30.78 6.77
C ASN A 152 -6.90 -30.59 5.29
N ASN A 153 -6.25 -29.68 4.59
CA ASN A 153 -6.44 -29.43 3.16
C ASN A 153 -5.32 -30.03 2.27
N GLY A 154 -4.49 -30.90 2.84
CA GLY A 154 -3.46 -31.65 2.12
C GLY A 154 -2.24 -30.83 1.72
N TYR A 155 -1.93 -29.77 2.45
CA TYR A 155 -0.70 -29.01 2.29
C TYR A 155 0.43 -29.64 3.10
N LEU A 156 1.61 -29.69 2.50
CA LEU A 156 2.86 -30.09 3.14
C LEU A 156 3.65 -28.86 3.55
N GLU A 157 4.01 -28.77 4.83
CA GLU A 157 4.85 -27.67 5.31
C GLU A 157 6.28 -27.86 4.85
N VAL A 158 6.85 -26.81 4.28
CA VAL A 158 8.25 -26.75 3.83
C VAL A 158 8.94 -25.52 4.39
N ARG A 159 10.26 -25.46 4.30
CA ARG A 159 11.03 -24.29 4.68
C ARG A 159 12.17 -24.04 3.71
N ALA A 160 12.19 -22.86 3.11
CA ALA A 160 13.24 -22.41 2.22
C ALA A 160 14.25 -21.50 2.95
N PRO A 161 15.52 -21.41 2.50
CA PRO A 161 16.50 -20.46 3.04
C PRO A 161 16.02 -19.01 2.98
N GLN A 162 16.46 -18.19 3.94
CA GLN A 162 16.14 -16.77 4.00
C GLN A 162 16.95 -15.93 3.02
N VAL A 163 18.22 -16.29 2.82
CA VAL A 163 19.18 -15.60 1.96
C VAL A 163 19.51 -16.52 0.79
N LEU A 164 19.34 -16.02 -0.41
CA LEU A 164 19.49 -16.79 -1.66
C LEU A 164 20.28 -15.97 -2.69
N ASP A 165 21.05 -16.66 -3.52
CA ASP A 165 21.82 -16.07 -4.61
C ASP A 165 20.90 -15.27 -5.57
N VAL A 166 21.37 -14.10 -5.99
CA VAL A 166 20.67 -13.20 -6.91
C VAL A 166 20.29 -13.86 -8.24
N ALA A 167 21.05 -14.88 -8.67
CA ALA A 167 20.76 -15.63 -9.89
C ALA A 167 19.37 -16.31 -9.87
N LEU A 168 18.88 -16.72 -8.69
CA LEU A 168 17.54 -17.28 -8.56
C LEU A 168 16.46 -16.23 -8.85
N TRP A 169 16.65 -15.01 -8.36
CA TRP A 169 15.73 -13.90 -8.53
C TRP A 169 15.69 -13.40 -9.96
N LYS A 170 16.84 -13.42 -10.67
CA LYS A 170 16.93 -13.13 -12.11
C LYS A 170 16.15 -14.18 -12.91
N ARG A 171 16.39 -15.48 -12.64
CA ARG A 171 15.68 -16.57 -13.34
C ARG A 171 14.18 -16.57 -13.16
N SER A 172 13.71 -16.16 -12.00
CA SER A 172 12.28 -16.14 -11.66
C SER A 172 11.57 -14.85 -12.07
N GLY A 173 12.26 -13.87 -12.68
CA GLY A 173 11.71 -12.57 -13.08
C GLY A 173 11.46 -11.58 -11.93
N HIS A 174 11.75 -11.98 -10.68
CA HIS A 174 11.58 -11.08 -9.53
C HIS A 174 12.57 -9.93 -9.53
N TRP A 175 13.76 -10.13 -10.11
CA TRP A 175 14.77 -9.09 -10.24
C TRP A 175 14.27 -7.88 -11.03
N ASP A 176 13.64 -8.12 -12.16
CA ASP A 176 13.20 -7.04 -13.06
C ASP A 176 12.03 -6.24 -12.48
N ASN A 177 11.18 -6.89 -11.68
CA ASN A 177 9.95 -6.30 -11.15
C ASN A 177 10.08 -5.77 -9.72
N PHE A 178 11.02 -6.26 -8.91
CA PHE A 178 11.07 -6.01 -7.47
C PHE A 178 12.45 -5.66 -6.93
N ARG A 179 13.44 -5.42 -7.79
CA ARG A 179 14.82 -5.14 -7.35
C ARG A 179 14.89 -4.01 -6.31
N GLU A 180 14.15 -2.92 -6.53
CA GLU A 180 14.15 -1.76 -5.65
C GLU A 180 13.58 -2.06 -4.26
N ASN A 181 12.75 -3.10 -4.16
CA ASN A 181 12.14 -3.56 -2.91
C ASN A 181 12.89 -4.72 -2.24
N MET A 182 14.08 -5.09 -2.71
CA MET A 182 14.85 -6.19 -2.14
C MET A 182 16.01 -5.69 -1.28
N PHE A 183 16.30 -6.41 -0.20
CA PHE A 183 17.53 -6.23 0.58
C PHE A 183 18.63 -7.12 0.02
N PHE A 184 19.80 -6.55 -0.21
CA PHE A 184 20.96 -7.22 -0.78
C PHE A 184 22.09 -7.33 0.23
N THR A 185 22.91 -8.37 0.06
CA THR A 185 24.17 -8.55 0.78
C THR A 185 25.17 -9.24 -0.15
N GLU A 186 26.43 -9.03 0.11
CA GLU A 186 27.54 -9.69 -0.60
C GLU A 186 28.34 -10.55 0.35
N SER A 187 28.75 -11.72 -0.09
CA SER A 187 29.68 -12.60 0.62
C SER A 187 30.51 -13.37 -0.38
N GLU A 188 31.83 -13.45 -0.17
CA GLU A 188 32.77 -14.19 -1.03
C GLU A 188 32.62 -13.83 -2.53
N SER A 189 32.49 -12.54 -2.85
CA SER A 189 32.27 -12.03 -4.22
C SER A 189 31.01 -12.57 -4.91
N ARG A 190 30.00 -12.93 -4.14
CA ARG A 190 28.68 -13.34 -4.61
C ARG A 190 27.59 -12.42 -4.03
N ASP A 191 26.67 -12.05 -4.89
CA ASP A 191 25.51 -11.25 -4.52
C ASP A 191 24.37 -12.16 -4.04
N TYR A 192 23.84 -11.83 -2.87
CA TYR A 192 22.69 -12.49 -2.27
C TYR A 192 21.57 -11.49 -2.03
N ALA A 193 20.36 -12.01 -1.93
CA ALA A 193 19.22 -11.23 -1.50
C ALA A 193 18.45 -11.95 -0.39
N VAL A 194 17.93 -11.16 0.55
CA VAL A 194 16.94 -11.64 1.52
C VAL A 194 15.63 -11.88 0.77
N LYS A 195 15.02 -13.02 0.93
CA LYS A 195 13.84 -13.39 0.12
C LYS A 195 12.67 -12.43 0.31
N PRO A 196 12.17 -11.81 -0.77
CA PRO A 196 10.95 -11.01 -0.76
C PRO A 196 9.67 -11.86 -0.89
N MET A 197 9.82 -13.11 -1.32
CA MET A 197 8.75 -14.09 -1.54
C MET A 197 9.24 -15.52 -1.31
N ASN A 198 8.33 -16.43 -0.97
CA ASN A 198 8.62 -17.85 -0.76
C ASN A 198 8.63 -18.67 -2.07
N CYS A 199 7.84 -18.24 -3.08
CA CYS A 199 7.55 -19.03 -4.29
C CYS A 199 8.81 -19.56 -5.01
N PRO A 200 9.86 -18.76 -5.28
CA PRO A 200 11.04 -19.29 -5.96
C PRO A 200 11.75 -20.41 -5.18
N GLY A 201 11.73 -20.33 -3.84
CA GLY A 201 12.26 -21.41 -2.99
C GLY A 201 11.44 -22.69 -3.10
N HIS A 202 10.11 -22.58 -3.13
CA HIS A 202 9.21 -23.72 -3.31
C HIS A 202 9.39 -24.39 -4.68
N VAL A 203 9.64 -23.60 -5.73
CA VAL A 203 9.97 -24.14 -7.06
C VAL A 203 11.28 -24.96 -7.01
N GLN A 204 12.28 -24.53 -6.23
CA GLN A 204 13.51 -25.30 -6.06
C GLN A 204 13.24 -26.63 -5.34
N ILE A 205 12.37 -26.66 -4.33
CA ILE A 205 11.94 -27.89 -3.65
C ILE A 205 11.17 -28.79 -4.62
N PHE A 206 10.27 -28.22 -5.41
CA PHE A 206 9.54 -28.97 -6.44
C PHE A 206 10.47 -29.61 -7.48
N ASN A 207 11.52 -28.91 -7.89
CA ASN A 207 12.47 -29.38 -8.89
C ASN A 207 13.43 -30.48 -8.39
N GLN A 208 13.41 -30.82 -7.09
CA GLN A 208 14.21 -31.93 -6.57
C GLN A 208 13.57 -33.26 -6.93
N GLY A 209 14.31 -34.07 -7.69
CA GLY A 209 13.89 -35.38 -8.15
C GLY A 209 12.82 -35.38 -9.24
N LEU A 210 12.67 -36.55 -9.87
CA LEU A 210 11.65 -36.79 -10.88
C LEU A 210 10.27 -36.89 -10.22
N LYS A 211 9.27 -36.24 -10.82
CA LYS A 211 7.89 -36.30 -10.39
C LYS A 211 6.98 -36.82 -11.50
N SER A 212 6.08 -37.70 -11.12
CA SER A 212 5.04 -38.19 -12.04
C SER A 212 3.85 -37.25 -12.01
N TYR A 213 3.10 -37.20 -13.10
CA TYR A 213 1.80 -36.52 -13.13
C TYR A 213 0.81 -37.04 -12.07
N ARG A 214 1.04 -38.25 -11.57
CA ARG A 214 0.24 -38.89 -10.48
C ARG A 214 0.54 -38.32 -9.11
N ASP A 215 1.70 -37.65 -8.95
CA ASP A 215 2.09 -36.97 -7.70
C ASP A 215 1.45 -35.58 -7.55
N LEU A 216 0.72 -35.15 -8.59
CA LEU A 216 0.08 -33.82 -8.64
C LEU A 216 -1.41 -33.92 -8.27
N PRO A 217 -1.98 -32.89 -7.67
CA PRO A 217 -1.36 -31.61 -7.29
C PRO A 217 -0.47 -31.72 -6.04
N LEU A 218 0.72 -31.12 -6.08
CA LEU A 218 1.55 -30.95 -4.92
C LEU A 218 1.24 -29.60 -4.24
N ARG A 219 0.80 -29.63 -2.99
CA ARG A 219 0.46 -28.43 -2.22
C ARG A 219 1.53 -28.18 -1.17
N LEU A 220 2.26 -27.08 -1.34
CA LEU A 220 3.32 -26.69 -0.41
C LEU A 220 2.92 -25.39 0.29
N ALA A 221 3.23 -25.30 1.58
CA ALA A 221 3.01 -24.10 2.40
C ALA A 221 4.26 -23.82 3.25
N GLU A 222 4.49 -22.53 3.55
CA GLU A 222 5.61 -22.12 4.39
C GLU A 222 5.21 -20.93 5.26
N PHE A 223 5.51 -21.00 6.55
CA PHE A 223 5.54 -19.84 7.44
C PHE A 223 6.91 -19.16 7.31
N GLY A 224 7.10 -18.52 6.17
CA GLY A 224 8.38 -17.90 5.80
C GLY A 224 8.39 -16.41 6.06
N SER A 225 9.49 -15.92 6.65
CA SER A 225 9.70 -14.48 6.81
C SER A 225 10.17 -13.90 5.47
N CYS A 226 9.33 -13.06 4.86
CA CYS A 226 9.67 -12.32 3.64
C CYS A 226 9.95 -10.86 4.00
N HIS A 227 11.02 -10.29 3.44
CA HIS A 227 11.44 -8.92 3.74
C HIS A 227 11.43 -8.08 2.46
N ARG A 228 10.82 -6.90 2.54
CA ARG A 228 10.79 -5.94 1.45
C ARG A 228 11.18 -4.57 1.95
N ASN A 229 12.01 -3.88 1.17
CA ASN A 229 12.34 -2.48 1.38
C ASN A 229 11.19 -1.63 0.83
N GLU A 230 10.21 -1.35 1.67
CA GLU A 230 9.04 -0.56 1.27
C GLU A 230 9.30 0.94 1.49
N PRO A 231 8.75 1.82 0.64
CA PRO A 231 8.84 3.26 0.84
C PRO A 231 8.28 3.69 2.19
N SER A 232 8.87 4.73 2.79
CA SER A 232 8.39 5.30 4.05
C SER A 232 6.91 5.68 3.95
N GLY A 233 6.11 5.22 4.92
CA GLY A 233 4.66 5.44 4.97
C GLY A 233 3.82 4.46 4.16
N ALA A 234 4.41 3.49 3.48
CA ALA A 234 3.67 2.41 2.80
C ALA A 234 3.14 1.36 3.78
N LEU A 235 3.84 1.15 4.89
CA LEU A 235 3.46 0.19 5.93
C LEU A 235 2.68 0.90 7.03
N HIS A 236 1.54 0.36 7.39
CA HIS A 236 0.68 0.86 8.47
C HIS A 236 0.63 -0.08 9.69
N GLY A 237 1.58 -0.99 9.78
CA GLY A 237 1.71 -1.96 10.86
C GLY A 237 1.88 -3.37 10.38
#